data_52333e975e50dda8116ef359d3b96a08
#
_entry.id   52333e975e50dda8116ef359d3b96a08
#
_cell.length_a   1.000
_cell.length_b   1.000
_cell.length_c   1.000
_cell.angle_alpha   90.00
_cell.angle_beta   90.00
_cell.angle_gamma   90.00
#
_symmetry.space_group_name_H-M   'P 1'
#
loop_
_entity.id
_entity.type
_entity.pdbx_description
1 polymer ?
#
loop_
_entity_poly.entity_id
_entity_poly.type
_entity_poly.pdbx_seq_one_letter_code
_entity_poly.pdbx_strand_id
1 'polypeptide(L)'
;MTTRALLVDDHEMLLRGLRLILETDNRVEVVATTTDGAQALKLARRWDVDVVVTDAAMPGTDGVGVVNACNPHFPVLVLTTFDDANLVKKLLDAGASGYILKDVSPEELSSAIVATAQGGLVLDPRIARYAAGNPQLTILTPTERSVAEKVARGMNNREIASALFLAEGTVKNHVSALLRKLDARDRTVLALRLAKALGL
;
A
#
# COMPACT_ATOMS: atom_id res chain seq x y z
N MET A 1 29.05 7.08 -4.71
CA MET A 1 28.12 8.01 -5.40
C MET A 1 26.99 8.31 -4.42
N THR A 2 26.61 9.55 -4.26
CA THR A 2 25.49 9.97 -3.40
C THR A 2 24.19 9.87 -4.21
N THR A 3 23.17 9.27 -3.67
CA THR A 3 21.85 9.08 -4.30
C THR A 3 21.05 10.37 -4.20
N ARG A 4 20.61 10.92 -5.32
CA ARG A 4 19.85 12.17 -5.41
C ARG A 4 18.34 11.87 -5.31
N ALA A 5 17.71 12.35 -4.26
CA ALA A 5 16.31 12.07 -3.95
C ALA A 5 15.42 13.32 -4.08
N LEU A 6 14.24 13.15 -4.66
CA LEU A 6 13.11 14.06 -4.55
C LEU A 6 12.14 13.54 -3.48
N LEU A 7 11.75 14.39 -2.52
CA LEU A 7 10.72 14.06 -1.53
C LEU A 7 9.39 14.72 -1.90
N VAL A 8 8.29 13.96 -1.81
CA VAL A 8 6.93 14.40 -2.12
C VAL A 8 6.01 14.00 -0.97
N ASP A 9 5.47 14.97 -0.23
CA ASP A 9 4.55 14.75 0.90
C ASP A 9 3.77 16.03 1.15
N ASP A 10 2.45 15.99 1.35
CA ASP A 10 1.62 17.19 1.56
C ASP A 10 1.89 17.88 2.91
N HIS A 11 2.67 17.27 3.80
CA HIS A 11 3.06 17.82 5.09
C HIS A 11 4.45 18.48 5.03
N GLU A 12 4.50 19.80 4.90
CA GLU A 12 5.77 20.57 4.80
C GLU A 12 6.71 20.32 5.99
N MET A 13 6.18 20.19 7.21
CA MET A 13 6.98 19.91 8.41
C MET A 13 7.67 18.53 8.31
N LEU A 14 6.99 17.54 7.76
CA LEU A 14 7.56 16.21 7.57
C LEU A 14 8.67 16.25 6.52
N LEU A 15 8.47 16.93 5.40
CA LEU A 15 9.51 17.12 4.37
C LEU A 15 10.78 17.74 4.94
N ARG A 16 10.65 18.77 5.77
CA ARG A 16 11.79 19.41 6.45
C ARG A 16 12.48 18.44 7.40
N GLY A 17 11.71 17.68 8.20
CA GLY A 17 12.25 16.68 9.11
C GLY A 17 13.00 15.56 8.41
N LEU A 18 12.39 14.98 7.37
CA LEU A 18 13.00 13.93 6.55
C LEU A 18 14.29 14.43 5.87
N ARG A 19 14.28 15.65 5.33
CA ARG A 19 15.47 16.25 4.74
C ARG A 19 16.61 16.34 5.75
N LEU A 20 16.38 16.91 6.91
CA LEU A 20 17.41 17.02 7.97
C LEU A 20 17.96 15.66 8.40
N ILE A 21 17.08 14.66 8.52
CA ILE A 21 17.46 13.29 8.91
C ILE A 21 18.30 12.65 7.81
N LEU A 22 17.86 12.72 6.56
CA LEU A 22 18.56 12.12 5.43
C LEU A 22 19.91 12.81 5.13
N GLU A 23 20.03 14.11 5.35
CA GLU A 23 21.29 14.85 5.21
C GLU A 23 22.36 14.45 6.23
N THR A 24 22.02 13.71 7.28
CA THR A 24 23.02 13.11 8.21
C THR A 24 23.72 11.89 7.60
N ASP A 25 23.16 11.30 6.53
CA ASP A 25 23.70 10.14 5.84
C ASP A 25 24.30 10.55 4.51
N ASN A 26 25.61 10.48 4.38
CA ASN A 26 26.35 10.85 3.17
C ASN A 26 25.98 10.03 1.91
N ARG A 27 25.14 9.02 2.02
CA ARG A 27 24.66 8.19 0.89
C ARG A 27 23.51 8.81 0.14
N VAL A 28 22.75 9.73 0.78
CA VAL A 28 21.54 10.34 0.22
C VAL A 28 21.65 11.87 0.23
N GLU A 29 21.30 12.51 -0.88
CA GLU A 29 21.16 13.96 -1.01
C GLU A 29 19.72 14.30 -1.40
N VAL A 30 19.02 15.08 -0.60
CA VAL A 30 17.68 15.58 -0.92
C VAL A 30 17.81 16.83 -1.78
N VAL A 31 17.74 16.67 -3.11
CA VAL A 31 17.94 17.77 -4.08
C VAL A 31 16.69 18.62 -4.27
N ALA A 32 15.50 18.10 -4.00
CA ALA A 32 14.25 18.86 -4.07
C ALA A 32 13.18 18.27 -3.14
N THR A 33 12.21 19.11 -2.76
CA THR A 33 11.00 18.71 -2.04
C THR A 33 9.78 19.39 -2.65
N THR A 34 8.60 18.77 -2.57
CA THR A 34 7.35 19.39 -2.97
C THR A 34 6.19 18.85 -2.14
N THR A 35 5.19 19.72 -1.88
CA THR A 35 3.91 19.33 -1.27
C THR A 35 2.83 19.02 -2.30
N ASP A 36 3.13 19.17 -3.58
CA ASP A 36 2.20 18.92 -4.69
C ASP A 36 2.70 17.75 -5.55
N GLY A 37 2.01 16.60 -5.48
CA GLY A 37 2.32 15.41 -6.26
C GLY A 37 2.32 15.64 -7.77
N ALA A 38 1.52 16.59 -8.27
CA ALA A 38 1.49 16.93 -9.69
C ALA A 38 2.80 17.54 -10.22
N GLN A 39 3.63 18.09 -9.32
CA GLN A 39 4.95 18.64 -9.68
C GLN A 39 6.07 17.60 -9.70
N ALA A 40 5.82 16.39 -9.17
CA ALA A 40 6.86 15.38 -8.95
C ALA A 40 7.68 15.09 -10.21
N LEU A 41 7.05 14.71 -11.31
CA LEU A 41 7.76 14.40 -12.56
C LEU A 41 8.58 15.59 -13.10
N LYS A 42 8.02 16.81 -13.04
CA LYS A 42 8.71 18.01 -13.51
C LYS A 42 9.96 18.30 -12.68
N LEU A 43 9.84 18.17 -11.37
CA LEU A 43 10.96 18.37 -10.45
C LEU A 43 12.00 17.25 -10.58
N ALA A 44 11.56 16.00 -10.69
CA ALA A 44 12.46 14.87 -10.90
C ALA A 44 13.35 15.05 -12.14
N ARG A 45 12.77 15.48 -13.26
CA ARG A 45 13.51 15.79 -14.49
C ARG A 45 14.43 16.99 -14.34
N ARG A 46 13.94 18.05 -13.67
CA ARG A 46 14.72 19.30 -13.50
C ARG A 46 15.98 19.07 -12.68
N TRP A 47 15.88 18.26 -11.64
CA TRP A 47 16.97 18.02 -10.70
C TRP A 47 17.76 16.75 -10.98
N ASP A 48 17.42 16.03 -12.06
CA ASP A 48 18.08 14.79 -12.47
C ASP A 48 18.24 13.83 -11.27
N VAL A 49 17.10 13.44 -10.70
CA VAL A 49 17.08 12.59 -9.49
C VAL A 49 17.30 11.13 -9.83
N ASP A 50 17.85 10.38 -8.88
CA ASP A 50 17.99 8.93 -8.99
C ASP A 50 16.73 8.19 -8.49
N VAL A 51 15.95 8.85 -7.63
CA VAL A 51 14.76 8.25 -7.01
C VAL A 51 13.76 9.33 -6.59
N VAL A 52 12.47 8.99 -6.71
CA VAL A 52 11.37 9.78 -6.15
C VAL A 52 10.87 9.06 -4.90
N VAL A 53 10.77 9.77 -3.78
CA VAL A 53 10.20 9.28 -2.52
C VAL A 53 8.90 10.01 -2.29
N THR A 54 7.76 9.30 -2.25
CA THR A 54 6.44 9.92 -2.16
C THR A 54 5.62 9.37 -0.99
N ASP A 55 4.82 10.23 -0.37
CA ASP A 55 3.74 9.73 0.48
C ASP A 55 2.70 8.98 -0.35
N ALA A 56 2.05 8.00 0.29
CA ALA A 56 0.99 7.21 -0.32
C ALA A 56 -0.32 7.98 -0.47
N ALA A 57 -0.66 8.81 0.51
CA ALA A 57 -1.94 9.48 0.63
C ALA A 57 -1.77 11.00 0.69
N MET A 58 -2.03 11.69 -0.41
CA MET A 58 -1.96 13.14 -0.52
C MET A 58 -3.21 13.69 -1.21
N PRO A 59 -3.65 14.92 -0.88
CA PRO A 59 -4.72 15.61 -1.61
C PRO A 59 -4.35 15.85 -3.08
N GLY A 60 -5.33 15.78 -3.96
CA GLY A 60 -5.10 16.04 -5.40
C GLY A 60 -4.41 14.87 -6.08
N THR A 61 -3.12 14.96 -6.33
CA THR A 61 -2.34 13.86 -6.91
C THR A 61 -1.73 13.04 -5.78
N ASP A 62 -2.33 11.88 -5.52
CA ASP A 62 -1.88 10.92 -4.51
C ASP A 62 -0.63 10.13 -4.93
N GLY A 63 -0.14 9.27 -4.05
CA GLY A 63 1.02 8.42 -4.33
C GLY A 63 0.86 7.55 -5.58
N VAL A 64 -0.35 7.06 -5.88
CA VAL A 64 -0.62 6.30 -7.12
C VAL A 64 -0.42 7.18 -8.35
N GLY A 65 -0.90 8.42 -8.31
CA GLY A 65 -0.71 9.40 -9.38
C GLY A 65 0.77 9.73 -9.59
N VAL A 66 1.54 9.91 -8.50
CA VAL A 66 2.99 10.14 -8.56
C VAL A 66 3.71 8.92 -9.16
N VAL A 67 3.38 7.70 -8.72
CA VAL A 67 3.96 6.47 -9.28
C VAL A 67 3.68 6.37 -10.77
N ASN A 68 2.42 6.51 -11.21
CA ASN A 68 2.06 6.44 -12.62
C ASN A 68 2.80 7.48 -13.48
N ALA A 69 3.01 8.69 -12.97
CA ALA A 69 3.70 9.75 -13.68
C ALA A 69 5.21 9.53 -13.75
N CYS A 70 5.83 9.07 -12.66
CA CYS A 70 7.29 9.02 -12.53
C CYS A 70 7.89 7.67 -12.91
N ASN A 71 7.23 6.55 -12.61
CA ASN A 71 7.78 5.20 -12.78
C ASN A 71 8.34 4.86 -14.18
N PRO A 72 7.78 5.37 -15.30
CA PRO A 72 8.40 5.14 -16.62
C PRO A 72 9.80 5.74 -16.78
N HIS A 73 10.22 6.63 -15.86
CA HIS A 73 11.46 7.39 -15.97
C HIS A 73 12.35 7.30 -14.73
N PHE A 74 11.76 7.18 -13.57
CA PHE A 74 12.44 7.23 -12.27
C PHE A 74 11.85 6.14 -11.35
N PRO A 75 12.69 5.39 -10.60
CA PRO A 75 12.19 4.50 -9.56
C PRO A 75 11.48 5.31 -8.47
N VAL A 76 10.36 4.77 -7.96
CA VAL A 76 9.54 5.41 -6.94
C VAL A 76 9.48 4.56 -5.69
N LEU A 77 9.94 5.13 -4.56
CA LEU A 77 9.77 4.59 -3.21
C LEU A 77 8.58 5.25 -2.55
N VAL A 78 7.63 4.46 -2.09
CA VAL A 78 6.45 4.96 -1.40
C VAL A 78 6.64 4.87 0.12
N LEU A 79 6.41 5.98 0.82
CA LEU A 79 6.32 6.06 2.28
C LEU A 79 4.86 6.05 2.70
N THR A 80 4.51 5.32 3.76
CA THR A 80 3.13 5.27 4.27
C THR A 80 3.09 5.05 5.77
N THR A 81 2.01 5.50 6.40
CA THR A 81 1.70 5.16 7.80
C THR A 81 1.06 3.79 7.94
N PHE A 82 0.71 3.15 6.83
CA PHE A 82 0.08 1.85 6.73
C PHE A 82 -1.31 1.75 7.35
N ASP A 83 -2.34 2.01 6.56
CA ASP A 83 -3.72 1.81 6.99
C ASP A 83 -4.62 1.14 5.93
N ASP A 84 -4.16 0.98 4.67
CA ASP A 84 -5.01 0.46 3.60
C ASP A 84 -4.30 -0.54 2.67
N ALA A 85 -4.67 -1.83 2.79
CA ALA A 85 -4.17 -2.91 1.94
C ALA A 85 -4.54 -2.72 0.45
N ASN A 86 -5.66 -2.04 0.14
CA ASN A 86 -6.06 -1.77 -1.23
C ASN A 86 -5.16 -0.69 -1.85
N LEU A 87 -4.74 0.30 -1.06
CA LEU A 87 -3.80 1.32 -1.51
C LEU A 87 -2.43 0.69 -1.81
N VAL A 88 -1.93 -0.18 -0.94
CA VAL A 88 -0.69 -0.96 -1.18
C VAL A 88 -0.76 -1.68 -2.52
N LYS A 89 -1.85 -2.42 -2.76
CA LYS A 89 -2.03 -3.16 -4.01
C LYS A 89 -2.03 -2.22 -5.22
N LYS A 90 -2.79 -1.12 -5.17
CA LYS A 90 -2.85 -0.13 -6.27
C LYS A 90 -1.47 0.45 -6.58
N LEU A 91 -0.67 0.74 -5.56
CA LEU A 91 0.66 1.30 -5.72
C LEU A 91 1.65 0.29 -6.32
N LEU A 92 1.56 -0.98 -5.93
CA LEU A 92 2.35 -2.06 -6.52
C LEU A 92 1.91 -2.33 -7.97
N ASP A 93 0.60 -2.37 -8.24
CA ASP A 93 0.05 -2.54 -9.59
C ASP A 93 0.42 -1.36 -10.51
N ALA A 94 0.59 -0.14 -9.96
CA ALA A 94 1.10 1.04 -10.66
C ALA A 94 2.61 0.99 -10.94
N GLY A 95 3.33 0.02 -10.35
CA GLY A 95 4.76 -0.19 -10.59
C GLY A 95 5.69 0.52 -9.63
N ALA A 96 5.25 0.82 -8.39
CA ALA A 96 6.15 1.33 -7.36
C ALA A 96 7.34 0.38 -7.16
N SER A 97 8.55 0.94 -7.15
CA SER A 97 9.81 0.19 -7.00
C SER A 97 10.11 -0.14 -5.54
N GLY A 98 9.42 0.51 -4.59
CA GLY A 98 9.56 0.22 -3.18
C GLY A 98 8.39 0.71 -2.35
N TYR A 99 8.24 0.09 -1.19
CA TYR A 99 7.21 0.42 -0.23
C TYR A 99 7.73 0.25 1.20
N ILE A 100 7.74 1.32 1.98
CA ILE A 100 8.27 1.33 3.34
C ILE A 100 7.35 2.12 4.28
N LEU A 101 7.32 1.76 5.54
CA LEU A 101 6.53 2.47 6.54
C LEU A 101 7.26 3.72 7.06
N LYS A 102 6.52 4.77 7.43
CA LYS A 102 7.07 6.02 7.98
C LYS A 102 7.67 5.88 9.40
N ASP A 103 7.50 4.72 10.04
CA ASP A 103 8.00 4.42 11.38
C ASP A 103 9.34 3.67 11.41
N VAL A 104 10.03 3.60 10.27
CA VAL A 104 11.37 2.99 10.17
C VAL A 104 12.45 3.94 10.68
N SER A 105 13.62 3.39 11.01
CA SER A 105 14.77 4.19 11.41
C SER A 105 15.33 5.02 10.23
N PRO A 106 16.05 6.12 10.51
CA PRO A 106 16.73 6.91 9.49
C PRO A 106 17.66 6.08 8.59
N GLU A 107 18.38 5.14 9.19
CA GLU A 107 19.33 4.26 8.49
C GLU A 107 18.60 3.29 7.55
N GLU A 108 17.45 2.76 7.98
CA GLU A 108 16.61 1.90 7.14
C GLU A 108 16.02 2.68 5.97
N LEU A 109 15.55 3.91 6.21
CA LEU A 109 15.02 4.78 5.16
C LEU A 109 16.11 5.12 4.13
N SER A 110 17.30 5.54 4.57
CA SER A 110 18.42 5.81 3.67
C SER A 110 18.81 4.59 2.85
N SER A 111 18.86 3.42 3.48
CA SER A 111 19.17 2.16 2.80
C SER A 111 18.11 1.78 1.77
N ALA A 112 16.84 2.00 2.08
CA ALA A 112 15.72 1.78 1.15
C ALA A 112 15.80 2.72 -0.06
N ILE A 113 16.10 4.01 0.15
CA ILE A 113 16.27 5.01 -0.91
C ILE A 113 17.40 4.58 -1.86
N VAL A 114 18.57 4.23 -1.31
CA VAL A 114 19.72 3.79 -2.12
C VAL A 114 19.40 2.50 -2.89
N ALA A 115 18.80 1.50 -2.24
CA ALA A 115 18.44 0.25 -2.91
C ALA A 115 17.42 0.45 -4.03
N THR A 116 16.41 1.32 -3.81
CA THR A 116 15.41 1.66 -4.83
C THR A 116 16.04 2.38 -6.02
N ALA A 117 16.94 3.34 -5.78
CA ALA A 117 17.66 4.06 -6.84
C ALA A 117 18.52 3.12 -7.70
N GLN A 118 19.03 2.03 -7.13
CA GLN A 118 19.81 1.01 -7.83
C GLN A 118 18.93 -0.03 -8.58
N GLY A 119 17.61 0.17 -8.64
CA GLY A 119 16.68 -0.73 -9.31
C GLY A 119 16.28 -1.95 -8.46
N GLY A 120 16.59 -1.97 -7.17
CA GLY A 120 16.13 -2.99 -6.25
C GLY A 120 14.66 -2.81 -5.89
N LEU A 121 13.93 -3.91 -5.68
CA LEU A 121 12.60 -3.90 -5.08
C LEU A 121 12.74 -3.85 -3.55
N VAL A 122 12.26 -2.78 -2.95
CA VAL A 122 12.24 -2.63 -1.49
C VAL A 122 10.81 -2.80 -0.98
N LEU A 123 10.58 -3.79 -0.16
CA LEU A 123 9.26 -4.05 0.40
C LEU A 123 9.37 -4.32 1.90
N ASP A 124 8.75 -3.46 2.71
CA ASP A 124 8.67 -3.68 4.16
C ASP A 124 8.03 -5.06 4.43
N PRO A 125 8.62 -5.91 5.29
CA PRO A 125 8.10 -7.26 5.56
C PRO A 125 6.65 -7.27 6.07
N ARG A 126 6.23 -6.20 6.75
CA ARG A 126 4.85 -6.02 7.22
C ARG A 126 3.91 -5.84 6.03
N ILE A 127 4.34 -5.12 5.01
CA ILE A 127 3.60 -4.85 3.78
C ILE A 127 3.64 -6.06 2.83
N ALA A 128 4.77 -6.76 2.76
CA ALA A 128 4.91 -7.97 1.95
C ALA A 128 3.83 -9.02 2.27
N ARG A 129 3.47 -9.15 3.54
CA ARG A 129 2.38 -10.04 3.99
C ARG A 129 1.01 -9.62 3.44
N TYR A 130 0.78 -8.34 3.22
CA TYR A 130 -0.46 -7.82 2.62
C TYR A 130 -0.43 -7.89 1.09
N ALA A 131 0.71 -7.62 0.47
CA ALA A 131 0.90 -7.78 -0.98
C ALA A 131 0.74 -9.23 -1.43
N ALA A 132 1.18 -10.20 -0.62
CA ALA A 132 0.98 -11.63 -0.83
C ALA A 132 -0.49 -12.08 -0.69
N GLY A 133 -1.40 -11.15 -0.35
CA GLY A 133 -2.77 -11.44 0.07
C GLY A 133 -2.81 -11.91 1.52
N ASN A 134 -3.86 -11.55 2.26
CA ASN A 134 -4.00 -12.02 3.64
C ASN A 134 -3.96 -13.56 3.64
N PRO A 135 -2.99 -14.21 4.32
CA PRO A 135 -2.86 -15.67 4.31
C PRO A 135 -4.16 -16.38 4.69
N GLN A 136 -5.00 -15.73 5.50
CA GLN A 136 -6.32 -16.24 5.87
C GLN A 136 -7.31 -16.23 4.70
N LEU A 137 -7.12 -15.39 3.69
CA LEU A 137 -7.98 -15.33 2.51
C LEU A 137 -7.45 -16.20 1.36
N THR A 138 -6.19 -16.61 1.37
CA THR A 138 -5.62 -17.51 0.35
C THR A 138 -6.16 -18.94 0.44
N ILE A 139 -6.66 -19.34 1.61
CA ILE A 139 -7.31 -20.65 1.83
C ILE A 139 -8.77 -20.70 1.34
N LEU A 140 -9.31 -19.56 0.87
CA LEU A 140 -10.68 -19.47 0.38
C LEU A 140 -10.75 -19.78 -1.10
N THR A 141 -11.73 -20.57 -1.49
CA THR A 141 -12.07 -20.75 -2.91
C THR A 141 -12.62 -19.43 -3.51
N PRO A 142 -12.65 -19.26 -4.84
CA PRO A 142 -13.21 -18.06 -5.46
C PRO A 142 -14.62 -17.73 -4.99
N THR A 143 -15.49 -18.74 -4.88
CA THR A 143 -16.88 -18.55 -4.40
C THR A 143 -16.93 -18.15 -2.92
N GLU A 144 -16.12 -18.80 -2.07
CA GLU A 144 -16.01 -18.42 -0.66
C GLU A 144 -15.49 -16.99 -0.49
N ARG A 145 -14.56 -16.53 -1.34
CA ARG A 145 -14.08 -15.15 -1.34
C ARG A 145 -15.18 -14.17 -1.70
N SER A 146 -15.97 -14.45 -2.75
CA SER A 146 -17.11 -13.61 -3.12
C SER A 146 -18.16 -13.53 -2.00
N VAL A 147 -18.44 -14.63 -1.31
CA VAL A 147 -19.33 -14.64 -0.13
C VAL A 147 -18.72 -13.86 1.03
N ALA A 148 -17.44 -14.04 1.30
CA ALA A 148 -16.70 -13.32 2.36
C ALA A 148 -16.77 -11.82 2.21
N GLU A 149 -16.58 -11.28 0.98
CA GLU A 149 -16.71 -9.86 0.69
C GLU A 149 -18.10 -9.29 1.03
N LYS A 150 -19.14 -10.04 0.75
CA LYS A 150 -20.51 -9.63 1.06
C LYS A 150 -20.81 -9.72 2.57
N VAL A 151 -20.28 -10.74 3.25
CA VAL A 151 -20.35 -10.85 4.72
C VAL A 151 -19.64 -9.69 5.39
N ALA A 152 -18.44 -9.29 4.91
CA ALA A 152 -17.69 -8.14 5.41
C ALA A 152 -18.49 -6.83 5.31
N ARG A 153 -19.31 -6.69 4.27
CA ARG A 153 -20.23 -5.55 4.07
C ARG A 153 -21.54 -5.64 4.87
N GLY A 154 -21.69 -6.62 5.73
CA GLY A 154 -22.86 -6.77 6.61
C GLY A 154 -24.10 -7.39 5.93
N MET A 155 -24.01 -7.86 4.69
CA MET A 155 -25.15 -8.46 3.98
C MET A 155 -25.60 -9.78 4.63
N ASN A 156 -26.92 -10.02 4.72
CA ASN A 156 -27.47 -11.28 5.17
C ASN A 156 -27.46 -12.37 4.06
N ASN A 157 -27.78 -13.63 4.41
CA ASN A 157 -27.67 -14.74 3.45
C ASN A 157 -28.58 -14.59 2.23
N ARG A 158 -29.77 -14.00 2.40
CA ARG A 158 -30.72 -13.77 1.30
C ARG A 158 -30.20 -12.70 0.34
N GLU A 159 -29.64 -11.61 0.87
CA GLU A 159 -29.03 -10.54 0.08
C GLU A 159 -27.81 -11.07 -0.69
N ILE A 160 -26.96 -11.87 -0.03
CA ILE A 160 -25.80 -12.50 -0.67
C ILE A 160 -26.23 -13.46 -1.78
N ALA A 161 -27.26 -14.29 -1.51
CA ALA A 161 -27.83 -15.23 -2.47
C ALA A 161 -28.31 -14.50 -3.73
N SER A 162 -29.06 -13.41 -3.56
CA SER A 162 -29.49 -12.55 -4.68
C SER A 162 -28.31 -11.92 -5.43
N ALA A 163 -27.33 -11.38 -4.71
CA ALA A 163 -26.18 -10.68 -5.31
C ALA A 163 -25.23 -11.60 -6.09
N LEU A 164 -25.13 -12.87 -5.70
CA LEU A 164 -24.23 -13.85 -6.31
C LEU A 164 -24.96 -14.91 -7.17
N PHE A 165 -26.25 -14.77 -7.34
CA PHE A 165 -27.09 -15.74 -8.07
C PHE A 165 -26.98 -17.18 -7.54
N LEU A 166 -26.94 -17.31 -6.20
CA LEU A 166 -26.85 -18.58 -5.49
C LEU A 166 -28.15 -18.88 -4.73
N ALA A 167 -28.36 -20.16 -4.39
CA ALA A 167 -29.40 -20.54 -3.44
C ALA A 167 -29.01 -20.09 -2.01
N GLU A 168 -29.96 -19.66 -1.18
CA GLU A 168 -29.70 -19.23 0.19
C GLU A 168 -29.04 -20.32 1.05
N GLY A 169 -29.45 -21.60 0.84
CA GLY A 169 -28.82 -22.77 1.49
C GLY A 169 -27.33 -22.91 1.11
N THR A 170 -26.96 -22.62 -0.13
CA THR A 170 -25.57 -22.64 -0.59
C THR A 170 -24.75 -21.55 0.11
N VAL A 171 -25.29 -20.32 0.22
CA VAL A 171 -24.66 -19.24 0.97
C VAL A 171 -24.45 -19.60 2.43
N LYS A 172 -25.46 -20.21 3.08
CA LYS A 172 -25.36 -20.70 4.48
C LYS A 172 -24.20 -21.69 4.63
N ASN A 173 -24.02 -22.61 3.67
CA ASN A 173 -22.92 -23.57 3.70
C ASN A 173 -21.56 -22.88 3.57
N HIS A 174 -21.43 -21.90 2.65
CA HIS A 174 -20.21 -21.11 2.52
C HIS A 174 -19.90 -20.30 3.78
N VAL A 175 -20.88 -19.65 4.38
CA VAL A 175 -20.69 -18.91 5.64
C VAL A 175 -20.23 -19.86 6.76
N SER A 176 -20.78 -21.06 6.86
CA SER A 176 -20.33 -22.08 7.83
C SER A 176 -18.90 -22.55 7.56
N ALA A 177 -18.51 -22.67 6.31
CA ALA A 177 -17.13 -22.99 5.92
C ALA A 177 -16.16 -21.85 6.28
N LEU A 178 -16.57 -20.59 6.05
CA LEU A 178 -15.79 -19.40 6.42
C LEU A 178 -15.58 -19.30 7.93
N LEU A 179 -16.62 -19.54 8.75
CA LEU A 179 -16.51 -19.57 10.20
C LEU A 179 -15.42 -20.54 10.67
N ARG A 180 -15.39 -21.76 10.11
CA ARG A 180 -14.37 -22.77 10.45
C ARG A 180 -12.99 -22.39 9.95
N LYS A 181 -12.87 -21.99 8.67
CA LYS A 181 -11.58 -21.68 8.03
C LYS A 181 -10.89 -20.47 8.67
N LEU A 182 -11.67 -19.49 9.11
CA LEU A 182 -11.17 -18.25 9.70
C LEU A 182 -11.26 -18.25 11.23
N ASP A 183 -11.57 -19.40 11.84
CA ASP A 183 -11.68 -19.57 13.30
C ASP A 183 -12.56 -18.49 13.96
N ALA A 184 -13.68 -18.15 13.36
CA ALA A 184 -14.61 -17.16 13.88
C ALA A 184 -15.76 -17.86 14.62
N ARG A 185 -16.00 -17.48 15.87
CA ARG A 185 -17.02 -18.08 16.74
C ARG A 185 -18.46 -17.79 16.28
N ASP A 186 -18.67 -16.66 15.65
CA ASP A 186 -19.96 -16.20 15.15
C ASP A 186 -19.81 -15.29 13.92
N ARG A 187 -20.95 -14.94 13.30
CA ARG A 187 -21.00 -14.12 12.08
C ARG A 187 -20.46 -12.71 12.30
N THR A 188 -20.67 -12.12 13.46
CA THR A 188 -20.21 -10.76 13.77
C THR A 188 -18.69 -10.73 13.82
N VAL A 189 -18.07 -11.67 14.53
CA VAL A 189 -16.62 -11.84 14.57
C VAL A 189 -16.06 -12.12 13.17
N LEU A 190 -16.75 -12.97 12.39
CA LEU A 190 -16.38 -13.26 11.00
C LEU A 190 -16.40 -11.98 10.15
N ALA A 191 -17.47 -11.21 10.20
CA ALA A 191 -17.61 -9.97 9.43
C ALA A 191 -16.51 -8.95 9.79
N LEU A 192 -16.22 -8.76 11.07
CA LEU A 192 -15.15 -7.87 11.53
C LEU A 192 -13.76 -8.33 11.07
N ARG A 193 -13.47 -9.64 11.18
CA ARG A 193 -12.19 -10.18 10.68
C ARG A 193 -12.05 -10.02 9.18
N LEU A 194 -13.12 -10.30 8.43
CA LEU A 194 -13.14 -10.14 6.98
C LEU A 194 -13.06 -8.68 6.55
N ALA A 195 -13.78 -7.75 7.21
CA ALA A 195 -13.69 -6.33 6.94
C ALA A 195 -12.24 -5.84 7.13
N LYS A 196 -11.61 -6.18 8.27
CA LYS A 196 -10.20 -5.88 8.52
C LYS A 196 -9.27 -6.52 7.48
N ALA A 197 -9.52 -7.77 7.08
CA ALA A 197 -8.68 -8.50 6.13
C ALA A 197 -8.81 -7.99 4.69
N LEU A 198 -9.96 -7.39 4.35
CA LEU A 198 -10.30 -6.84 3.03
C LEU A 198 -10.09 -5.32 2.95
N GLY A 199 -9.73 -4.66 4.07
CA GLY A 199 -9.55 -3.21 4.11
C GLY A 199 -10.86 -2.43 3.94
N LEU A 200 -11.98 -2.93 4.53
CA LEU A 200 -13.31 -2.32 4.49
C LEU A 200 -13.64 -1.65 5.83
#